data_9b80e5522f400d9f315ad2972be224b7
#
_entry.id   9b80e5522f400d9f315ad2972be224b7
#
_cell.length_a   1.000
_cell.length_b   1.000
_cell.length_c   1.000
_cell.angle_alpha   90.00
_cell.angle_beta   90.00
_cell.angle_gamma   90.00
#
_symmetry.space_group_name_H-M   'P 1'
#
loop_
_entity.id
_entity.type
_entity.pdbx_description
1 polymer ?
#
loop_
_entity_poly.entity_id
_entity_poly.type
_entity_poly.pdbx_seq_one_letter_code
_entity_poly.pdbx_strand_id
1 'polypeptide(L)'
;FADKRDSQCLEQIVELTEENLKENGIELQELLADGGYSSGEALAYLHEKNINAYIPNFGQYKSEREGFTFNKEENYYQCTKPEGNQAKLLFKGEKTDSKGYTKRTYRSSETDCKNCPLREQCCGKSTKFKKLDDSIHKEHYDRMHQKLTQNATYAKKMVRVRSKTVEPVIGTLVNFTNMKRVNTRGIKNANKHVLMASLTYNLKKYLRFITKK
;
A
#
# COMPACT_ATOMS: atom_id res chain seq x y z
N PHE A 1 16.27 -8.39 8.03
CA PHE A 1 15.10 -7.76 7.35
C PHE A 1 14.31 -8.72 6.46
N ALA A 2 14.71 -9.98 6.26
CA ALA A 2 13.95 -10.94 5.46
C ALA A 2 12.66 -11.44 6.15
N ASP A 3 12.46 -11.07 7.40
CA ASP A 3 11.32 -11.41 8.26
C ASP A 3 10.19 -10.37 8.22
N LYS A 4 10.47 -9.15 7.75
CA LYS A 4 9.49 -8.06 7.65
C LYS A 4 9.15 -7.74 6.19
N ARG A 5 7.88 -7.41 5.95
CA ARG A 5 7.44 -6.88 4.66
C ARG A 5 7.88 -5.43 4.50
N ASP A 6 8.10 -4.99 3.28
CA ASP A 6 8.50 -3.61 2.97
C ASP A 6 7.58 -2.57 3.59
N SER A 7 6.25 -2.82 3.57
CA SER A 7 5.26 -1.93 4.17
C SER A 7 5.40 -1.76 5.69
N GLN A 8 5.97 -2.73 6.40
CA GLN A 8 6.23 -2.64 7.84
C GLN A 8 7.49 -1.84 8.18
N CYS A 9 8.33 -1.57 7.17
CA CYS A 9 9.55 -0.79 7.33
C CYS A 9 9.38 0.67 6.88
N LEU A 10 8.23 1.02 6.25
CA LEU A 10 8.03 2.32 5.63
C LEU A 10 8.18 3.47 6.63
N GLU A 11 7.52 3.39 7.77
CA GLU A 11 7.57 4.42 8.82
C GLU A 11 9.01 4.72 9.24
N GLN A 12 9.77 3.70 9.61
CA GLN A 12 11.16 3.86 10.00
C GLN A 12 12.05 4.44 8.88
N ILE A 13 11.80 4.03 7.62
CA ILE A 13 12.55 4.55 6.46
C ILE A 13 12.23 6.03 6.26
N VAL A 14 10.97 6.42 6.37
CA VAL A 14 10.54 7.82 6.22
C VAL A 14 11.15 8.68 7.31
N GLU A 15 11.07 8.26 8.58
CA GLU A 15 11.65 9.01 9.71
C GLU A 15 13.15 9.24 9.54
N LEU A 16 13.92 8.17 9.26
CA LEU A 16 15.36 8.30 9.00
C LEU A 16 15.67 9.18 7.79
N THR A 17 14.79 9.15 6.77
CA THR A 17 14.97 10.01 5.58
C THR A 17 14.69 11.47 5.92
N GLU A 18 13.63 11.76 6.66
CA GLU A 18 13.28 13.10 7.13
C GLU A 18 14.42 13.68 7.99
N GLU A 19 14.97 12.92 8.93
CA GLU A 19 16.10 13.33 9.77
C GLU A 19 17.32 13.71 8.91
N ASN A 20 17.73 12.82 7.99
CA ASN A 20 18.87 13.08 7.11
C ASN A 20 18.65 14.28 6.18
N LEU A 21 17.44 14.48 5.66
CA LEU A 21 17.12 15.63 4.81
C LEU A 21 17.12 16.92 5.60
N LYS A 22 16.57 16.91 6.82
CA LYS A 22 16.52 18.07 7.73
C LYS A 22 17.90 18.57 8.13
N GLU A 23 18.86 17.67 8.38
CA GLU A 23 20.27 18.04 8.62
C GLU A 23 20.88 18.84 7.47
N ASN A 24 20.37 18.68 6.25
CA ASN A 24 20.80 19.37 5.05
C ASN A 24 19.87 20.53 4.63
N GLY A 25 18.90 20.91 5.47
CA GLY A 25 17.94 21.97 5.19
C GLY A 25 16.94 21.62 4.09
N ILE A 26 16.70 20.33 3.83
CA ILE A 26 15.79 19.81 2.80
C ILE A 26 14.55 19.23 3.49
N GLU A 27 13.39 19.49 2.92
CA GLU A 27 12.11 18.96 3.39
C GLU A 27 11.60 17.85 2.46
N LEU A 28 11.05 16.79 3.05
CA LEU A 28 10.42 15.71 2.31
C LEU A 28 9.02 16.14 1.86
N GLN A 29 8.84 16.40 0.57
CA GLN A 29 7.55 16.81 0.00
C GLN A 29 6.82 15.65 -0.69
N GLU A 30 7.54 14.82 -1.45
CA GLU A 30 6.96 13.72 -2.21
C GLU A 30 7.68 12.39 -1.96
N LEU A 31 6.90 11.32 -1.82
CA LEU A 31 7.39 9.96 -1.66
C LEU A 31 6.93 9.08 -2.81
N LEU A 32 7.87 8.42 -3.46
CA LEU A 32 7.60 7.44 -4.51
C LEU A 32 8.09 6.06 -4.05
N ALA A 33 7.15 5.11 -3.88
CA ALA A 33 7.49 3.74 -3.52
C ALA A 33 6.76 2.73 -4.41
N ASP A 34 7.20 1.47 -4.37
CA ASP A 34 6.51 0.42 -5.11
C ASP A 34 5.31 -0.14 -4.33
N GLY A 35 4.55 -1.05 -4.98
CA GLY A 35 3.37 -1.64 -4.37
C GLY A 35 3.65 -2.51 -3.14
N GLY A 36 4.91 -2.95 -2.93
CA GLY A 36 5.32 -3.70 -1.73
C GLY A 36 5.18 -2.88 -0.45
N TYR A 37 5.26 -1.55 -0.56
CA TYR A 37 5.04 -0.62 0.55
C TYR A 37 3.56 -0.29 0.81
N SER A 38 2.63 -0.76 -0.03
CA SER A 38 1.20 -0.47 0.12
C SER A 38 0.58 -1.34 1.22
N SER A 39 0.41 -0.78 2.40
CA SER A 39 -0.43 -1.32 3.47
C SER A 39 -1.34 -0.23 4.04
N GLY A 40 -2.41 -0.65 4.74
CA GLY A 40 -3.35 0.30 5.34
C GLY A 40 -2.68 1.22 6.35
N GLU A 41 -1.83 0.67 7.20
CA GLU A 41 -1.04 1.37 8.20
C GLU A 41 -0.07 2.35 7.56
N ALA A 42 0.67 1.91 6.54
CA ALA A 42 1.62 2.74 5.82
C ALA A 42 0.94 3.94 5.14
N LEU A 43 -0.21 3.71 4.49
CA LEU A 43 -0.98 4.79 3.85
C LEU A 43 -1.61 5.75 4.87
N ALA A 44 -2.05 5.25 6.03
CA ALA A 44 -2.54 6.07 7.14
C ALA A 44 -1.43 6.98 7.68
N TYR A 45 -0.27 6.41 8.00
CA TYR A 45 0.90 7.13 8.47
C TYR A 45 1.33 8.27 7.53
N LEU A 46 1.45 7.97 6.22
CA LEU A 46 1.81 8.98 5.22
C LEU A 46 0.78 10.11 5.12
N HIS A 47 -0.51 9.76 5.31
CA HIS A 47 -1.57 10.75 5.33
C HIS A 47 -1.51 11.65 6.58
N GLU A 48 -1.28 11.08 7.75
CA GLU A 48 -1.12 11.83 9.01
C GLU A 48 0.08 12.78 8.97
N LYS A 49 1.17 12.34 8.33
CA LYS A 49 2.37 13.15 8.10
C LYS A 49 2.21 14.20 6.98
N ASN A 50 1.07 14.22 6.26
CA ASN A 50 0.86 15.08 5.09
C ASN A 50 1.90 14.88 3.96
N ILE A 51 2.50 13.70 3.86
CA ILE A 51 3.46 13.37 2.80
C ILE A 51 2.70 13.06 1.51
N ASN A 52 3.06 13.74 0.42
CA ASN A 52 2.47 13.54 -0.90
C ASN A 52 2.99 12.25 -1.55
N ALA A 53 2.45 11.08 -1.14
CA ALA A 53 2.91 9.78 -1.59
C ALA A 53 2.24 9.30 -2.88
N TYR A 54 3.00 8.55 -3.71
CA TYR A 54 2.52 7.79 -4.87
C TYR A 54 2.99 6.35 -4.74
N ILE A 55 2.12 5.51 -4.19
CA ILE A 55 2.36 4.08 -3.96
C ILE A 55 1.27 3.29 -4.69
N PRO A 56 1.58 2.52 -5.73
CA PRO A 56 0.59 1.70 -6.41
C PRO A 56 -0.05 0.71 -5.44
N ASN A 57 -1.37 0.56 -5.50
CA ASN A 57 -2.05 -0.47 -4.72
C ASN A 57 -1.54 -1.85 -5.13
N PHE A 58 -1.29 -2.71 -4.15
CA PHE A 58 -0.87 -4.08 -4.40
C PHE A 58 -2.04 -4.87 -5.00
N GLY A 59 -1.81 -5.45 -6.18
CA GLY A 59 -2.83 -6.20 -6.90
C GLY A 59 -3.93 -5.33 -7.53
N GLN A 60 -5.06 -5.96 -7.83
CA GLN A 60 -6.24 -5.28 -8.41
C GLN A 60 -7.13 -4.72 -7.30
N TYR A 61 -6.79 -3.55 -6.78
CA TYR A 61 -7.65 -2.88 -5.82
C TYR A 61 -8.91 -2.34 -6.52
N LYS A 62 -10.07 -2.61 -5.91
CA LYS A 62 -11.36 -2.07 -6.34
C LYS A 62 -11.91 -1.21 -5.20
N SER A 63 -12.04 0.09 -5.42
CA SER A 63 -12.63 1.04 -4.47
C SER A 63 -14.12 0.75 -4.25
N GLU A 64 -14.80 0.36 -5.32
CA GLU A 64 -16.22 0.06 -5.32
C GLU A 64 -16.47 -1.45 -5.24
N ARG A 65 -17.60 -1.80 -4.62
CA ARG A 65 -18.11 -3.17 -4.56
C ARG A 65 -19.19 -3.35 -5.61
N GLU A 66 -18.94 -4.16 -6.62
CA GLU A 66 -19.87 -4.41 -7.72
C GLU A 66 -21.26 -4.80 -7.21
N GLY A 67 -22.28 -4.01 -7.57
CA GLY A 67 -23.67 -4.18 -7.15
C GLY A 67 -23.94 -3.78 -5.69
N PHE A 68 -23.08 -2.99 -5.07
CA PHE A 68 -23.28 -2.45 -3.73
C PHE A 68 -22.72 -1.02 -3.64
N THR A 69 -23.53 -0.09 -3.16
CA THR A 69 -23.13 1.30 -2.91
C THR A 69 -23.00 1.53 -1.41
N PHE A 70 -21.90 2.15 -0.99
CA PHE A 70 -21.68 2.48 0.42
C PHE A 70 -22.35 3.81 0.78
N ASN A 71 -23.24 3.79 1.78
CA ASN A 71 -23.78 4.99 2.40
C ASN A 71 -22.86 5.37 3.58
N LYS A 72 -22.14 6.47 3.42
CA LYS A 72 -21.16 6.93 4.40
C LYS A 72 -21.81 7.52 5.65
N GLU A 73 -22.96 8.17 5.50
CA GLU A 73 -23.65 8.85 6.61
C GLU A 73 -24.26 7.85 7.60
N GLU A 74 -24.90 6.81 7.07
CA GLU A 74 -25.55 5.78 7.89
C GLU A 74 -24.68 4.51 8.07
N ASN A 75 -23.47 4.48 7.50
CA ASN A 75 -22.49 3.39 7.63
C ASN A 75 -23.04 2.00 7.27
N TYR A 76 -23.65 1.87 6.07
CA TYR A 76 -24.12 0.59 5.53
C TYR A 76 -23.87 0.50 4.03
N TYR A 77 -23.93 -0.72 3.49
CA TYR A 77 -23.96 -0.97 2.06
C TYR A 77 -25.39 -1.18 1.57
N GLN A 78 -25.78 -0.48 0.52
CA GLN A 78 -27.03 -0.70 -0.21
C GLN A 78 -26.78 -1.65 -1.38
N CYS A 79 -27.57 -2.74 -1.48
CA CYS A 79 -27.57 -3.56 -2.69
C CYS A 79 -28.21 -2.79 -3.83
N THR A 80 -27.48 -2.61 -4.94
CA THR A 80 -27.92 -1.86 -6.14
C THR A 80 -28.05 -2.76 -7.36
N LYS A 81 -28.03 -4.08 -7.18
CA LYS A 81 -28.21 -5.03 -8.27
C LYS A 81 -29.64 -4.93 -8.83
N PRO A 82 -29.83 -4.79 -10.17
CA PRO A 82 -31.16 -4.52 -10.76
C PRO A 82 -32.21 -5.58 -10.40
N GLU A 83 -31.81 -6.84 -10.34
CA GLU A 83 -32.70 -7.97 -10.01
C GLU A 83 -32.66 -8.36 -8.52
N GLY A 84 -31.93 -7.58 -7.72
CA GLY A 84 -31.77 -7.85 -6.28
C GLY A 84 -32.85 -7.22 -5.43
N ASN A 85 -33.02 -7.73 -4.20
CA ASN A 85 -34.02 -7.24 -3.24
C ASN A 85 -33.63 -5.91 -2.58
N GLN A 86 -32.66 -5.17 -3.11
CA GLN A 86 -32.18 -3.88 -2.57
C GLN A 86 -31.87 -3.93 -1.06
N ALA A 87 -31.32 -5.05 -0.59
CA ALA A 87 -31.03 -5.28 0.82
C ALA A 87 -30.01 -4.28 1.37
N LYS A 88 -30.23 -3.85 2.61
CA LYS A 88 -29.23 -3.08 3.38
C LYS A 88 -28.29 -4.04 4.12
N LEU A 89 -26.98 -3.85 3.94
CA LEU A 89 -25.97 -4.57 4.70
C LEU A 89 -25.48 -3.66 5.82
N LEU A 90 -25.97 -3.91 7.02
CA LEU A 90 -25.66 -3.11 8.20
C LEU A 90 -24.28 -3.47 8.77
N PHE A 91 -23.61 -2.49 9.34
CA PHE A 91 -22.38 -2.70 10.09
C PHE A 91 -22.61 -3.64 11.28
N LYS A 92 -21.76 -4.63 11.45
CA LYS A 92 -21.86 -5.65 12.52
C LYS A 92 -20.66 -5.66 13.48
N GLY A 93 -19.68 -4.82 13.22
CA GLY A 93 -18.49 -4.71 14.06
C GLY A 93 -17.19 -4.96 13.30
N GLU A 94 -16.10 -4.85 14.02
CA GLU A 94 -14.74 -5.09 13.53
C GLU A 94 -14.28 -6.47 13.98
N LYS A 95 -13.53 -7.13 13.12
CA LYS A 95 -12.92 -8.45 13.40
C LYS A 95 -11.48 -8.46 12.93
N THR A 96 -10.60 -8.87 13.82
CA THR A 96 -9.20 -9.11 13.47
C THR A 96 -9.01 -10.59 13.12
N ASP A 97 -8.40 -10.85 11.97
CA ASP A 97 -8.07 -12.21 11.55
C ASP A 97 -6.78 -12.72 12.23
N SER A 98 -6.48 -14.02 12.03
CA SER A 98 -5.30 -14.66 12.61
C SER A 98 -3.96 -14.07 12.15
N LYS A 99 -3.97 -13.25 11.10
CA LYS A 99 -2.79 -12.55 10.56
C LYS A 99 -2.69 -11.10 11.07
N GLY A 100 -3.58 -10.68 11.98
CA GLY A 100 -3.60 -9.34 12.55
C GLY A 100 -4.34 -8.29 11.70
N TYR A 101 -4.97 -8.67 10.57
CA TYR A 101 -5.72 -7.72 9.75
C TYR A 101 -7.12 -7.48 10.30
N THR A 102 -7.42 -6.25 10.67
CA THR A 102 -8.73 -5.85 11.16
C THR A 102 -9.63 -5.43 9.98
N LYS A 103 -10.85 -5.97 9.98
CA LYS A 103 -11.86 -5.75 8.94
C LYS A 103 -13.17 -5.30 9.55
N ARG A 104 -13.83 -4.35 8.91
CA ARG A 104 -15.22 -3.97 9.16
C ARG A 104 -16.14 -4.93 8.43
N THR A 105 -17.03 -5.58 9.16
CA THR A 105 -17.98 -6.54 8.61
C THR A 105 -19.35 -5.88 8.47
N TYR A 106 -19.92 -6.00 7.27
CA TYR A 106 -21.28 -5.59 6.94
C TYR A 106 -22.09 -6.81 6.54
N ARG A 107 -23.34 -6.90 7.00
CA ARG A 107 -24.18 -8.07 6.76
C ARG A 107 -25.64 -7.65 6.51
N SER A 108 -26.26 -8.26 5.48
CA SER A 108 -27.70 -8.13 5.24
C SER A 108 -28.50 -8.94 6.26
N SER A 109 -29.80 -8.63 6.36
CA SER A 109 -30.76 -9.51 7.01
C SER A 109 -30.90 -10.84 6.24
N GLU A 110 -31.26 -11.91 6.94
CA GLU A 110 -31.57 -13.20 6.28
C GLU A 110 -32.85 -13.11 5.47
N THR A 111 -33.83 -12.36 5.95
CA THR A 111 -35.13 -12.15 5.28
C THR A 111 -34.96 -11.50 3.92
N ASP A 112 -34.09 -10.48 3.83
CA ASP A 112 -33.85 -9.72 2.60
C ASP A 112 -33.19 -10.53 1.50
N CYS A 113 -32.28 -11.43 1.87
CA CYS A 113 -31.54 -12.23 0.90
C CYS A 113 -32.13 -13.63 0.65
N LYS A 114 -32.97 -14.17 1.55
CA LYS A 114 -33.54 -15.52 1.44
C LYS A 114 -34.33 -15.74 0.15
N ASN A 115 -35.15 -14.75 -0.22
CA ASN A 115 -36.04 -14.81 -1.39
C ASN A 115 -35.50 -13.99 -2.57
N CYS A 116 -34.24 -13.61 -2.56
CA CYS A 116 -33.64 -12.85 -3.64
C CYS A 116 -33.36 -13.76 -4.86
N PRO A 117 -33.77 -13.36 -6.07
CA PRO A 117 -33.50 -14.14 -7.29
C PRO A 117 -31.99 -14.40 -7.52
N LEU A 118 -31.15 -13.45 -7.09
CA LEU A 118 -29.69 -13.55 -7.24
C LEU A 118 -28.99 -14.25 -6.08
N ARG A 119 -29.74 -14.87 -5.14
CA ARG A 119 -29.19 -15.42 -3.91
C ARG A 119 -28.03 -16.37 -4.14
N GLU A 120 -28.19 -17.37 -5.01
CA GLU A 120 -27.17 -18.40 -5.24
C GLU A 120 -25.88 -17.84 -5.79
N GLN A 121 -25.97 -16.86 -6.71
CA GLN A 121 -24.80 -16.20 -7.30
C GLN A 121 -24.15 -15.22 -6.31
N CYS A 122 -24.94 -14.59 -5.44
CA CYS A 122 -24.50 -13.52 -4.56
C CYS A 122 -23.97 -14.02 -3.20
N CYS A 123 -24.69 -14.97 -2.58
CA CYS A 123 -24.40 -15.44 -1.22
C CYS A 123 -23.79 -16.85 -1.18
N GLY A 124 -23.85 -17.61 -2.30
CA GLY A 124 -23.49 -19.01 -2.35
C GLY A 124 -24.59 -19.93 -1.77
N LYS A 125 -24.42 -21.24 -1.99
CA LYS A 125 -25.48 -22.26 -1.71
C LYS A 125 -25.83 -22.39 -0.23
N SER A 126 -24.86 -22.27 0.67
CA SER A 126 -25.04 -22.53 2.11
C SER A 126 -25.35 -21.28 2.94
N THR A 127 -25.14 -20.09 2.42
CA THR A 127 -25.25 -18.84 3.18
C THR A 127 -26.60 -18.17 2.94
N LYS A 128 -27.28 -17.73 4.01
CA LYS A 128 -28.61 -17.12 3.95
C LYS A 128 -28.59 -15.59 3.82
N PHE A 129 -27.42 -14.97 3.92
CA PHE A 129 -27.23 -13.53 3.93
C PHE A 129 -25.99 -13.13 3.14
N LYS A 130 -25.94 -11.91 2.67
CA LYS A 130 -24.74 -11.34 2.07
C LYS A 130 -23.84 -10.73 3.14
N LYS A 131 -22.56 -11.03 3.06
CA LYS A 131 -21.49 -10.45 3.90
C LYS A 131 -20.50 -9.72 3.01
N LEU A 132 -20.10 -8.52 3.44
CA LEU A 132 -18.99 -7.77 2.89
C LEU A 132 -18.00 -7.44 4.01
N ASP A 133 -16.74 -7.61 3.74
CA ASP A 133 -15.67 -7.24 4.66
C ASP A 133 -14.79 -6.18 3.99
N ASP A 134 -14.59 -5.06 4.66
CA ASP A 134 -13.68 -3.99 4.26
C ASP A 134 -12.51 -3.89 5.25
N SER A 135 -11.35 -3.47 4.77
CA SER A 135 -10.27 -3.07 5.67
C SER A 135 -10.70 -1.86 6.51
N ILE A 136 -10.25 -1.76 7.76
CA ILE A 136 -10.41 -0.54 8.56
C ILE A 136 -9.76 0.67 7.89
N HIS A 137 -8.72 0.43 7.08
CA HIS A 137 -7.98 1.44 6.33
C HIS A 137 -8.53 1.67 4.90
N LYS A 138 -9.76 1.21 4.61
CA LYS A 138 -10.36 1.34 3.27
C LYS A 138 -10.30 2.77 2.75
N GLU A 139 -10.51 3.77 3.59
CA GLU A 139 -10.47 5.17 3.21
C GLU A 139 -9.10 5.60 2.66
N HIS A 140 -8.00 5.12 3.27
CA HIS A 140 -6.64 5.43 2.81
C HIS A 140 -6.33 4.75 1.48
N TYR A 141 -6.80 3.50 1.29
CA TYR A 141 -6.69 2.81 0.00
C TYR A 141 -7.51 3.49 -1.09
N ASP A 142 -8.75 3.90 -0.79
CA ASP A 142 -9.61 4.61 -1.74
C ASP A 142 -9.00 5.94 -2.16
N ARG A 143 -8.46 6.71 -1.21
CA ARG A 143 -7.77 7.98 -1.47
C ARG A 143 -6.55 7.78 -2.37
N MET A 144 -5.71 6.79 -2.09
CA MET A 144 -4.56 6.48 -2.95
C MET A 144 -5.02 6.03 -4.34
N HIS A 145 -6.03 5.17 -4.43
CA HIS A 145 -6.60 4.71 -5.70
C HIS A 145 -7.14 5.89 -6.52
N GLN A 146 -7.93 6.77 -5.90
CA GLN A 146 -8.45 7.97 -6.53
C GLN A 146 -7.34 8.86 -7.06
N LYS A 147 -6.30 9.11 -6.25
CA LYS A 147 -5.13 9.90 -6.65
C LYS A 147 -4.41 9.32 -7.86
N LEU A 148 -4.24 8.00 -7.89
CA LEU A 148 -3.57 7.30 -9.01
C LEU A 148 -4.42 7.24 -10.28
N THR A 149 -5.75 7.29 -10.17
CA THR A 149 -6.69 7.18 -11.29
C THR A 149 -7.12 8.54 -11.85
N GLN A 150 -7.36 9.54 -11.02
CA GLN A 150 -7.78 10.89 -11.45
C GLN A 150 -6.74 11.55 -12.35
N ASN A 151 -5.46 11.39 -12.07
CA ASN A 151 -4.38 11.87 -12.93
C ASN A 151 -3.43 10.73 -13.30
N ALA A 152 -3.95 9.76 -14.05
CA ALA A 152 -3.21 8.57 -14.45
C ALA A 152 -1.91 8.88 -15.21
N THR A 153 -1.88 9.97 -15.98
CA THR A 153 -0.68 10.41 -16.71
C THR A 153 0.42 10.85 -15.74
N TYR A 154 0.06 11.67 -14.76
CA TYR A 154 1.01 12.11 -13.74
C TYR A 154 1.48 10.95 -12.85
N ALA A 155 0.56 10.10 -12.40
CA ALA A 155 0.90 8.90 -11.63
C ALA A 155 1.88 7.98 -12.39
N LYS A 156 1.64 7.73 -13.69
CA LYS A 156 2.56 6.97 -14.55
C LYS A 156 3.92 7.67 -14.69
N LYS A 157 3.95 9.01 -14.76
CA LYS A 157 5.20 9.78 -14.76
C LYS A 157 5.98 9.56 -13.45
N MET A 158 5.31 9.63 -12.29
CA MET A 158 5.95 9.41 -10.99
C MET A 158 6.53 7.99 -10.86
N VAL A 159 5.79 6.97 -11.26
CA VAL A 159 6.30 5.58 -11.31
C VAL A 159 7.54 5.47 -12.19
N ARG A 160 7.55 6.13 -13.37
CA ARG A 160 8.73 6.16 -14.24
C ARG A 160 9.91 6.90 -13.63
N VAL A 161 9.68 7.99 -12.88
CA VAL A 161 10.75 8.71 -12.16
C VAL A 161 11.41 7.76 -11.16
N ARG A 162 10.63 7.03 -10.36
CA ARG A 162 11.15 6.02 -9.44
C ARG A 162 12.02 4.98 -10.14
N SER A 163 11.49 4.38 -11.22
CA SER A 163 12.23 3.36 -11.98
C SER A 163 13.53 3.88 -12.58
N LYS A 164 13.58 5.14 -13.00
CA LYS A 164 14.79 5.75 -13.57
C LYS A 164 15.82 6.17 -12.52
N THR A 165 15.41 6.39 -11.27
CA THR A 165 16.29 6.88 -10.20
C THR A 165 16.72 5.76 -9.26
N VAL A 166 15.80 4.99 -8.73
CA VAL A 166 16.05 4.00 -7.68
C VAL A 166 16.57 2.67 -8.26
N GLU A 167 15.92 2.16 -9.31
CA GLU A 167 16.29 0.85 -9.89
C GLU A 167 17.74 0.78 -10.41
N PRO A 168 18.27 1.79 -11.12
CA PRO A 168 19.68 1.79 -11.51
C PRO A 168 20.67 1.80 -10.33
N VAL A 169 20.29 2.47 -9.23
CA VAL A 169 21.10 2.48 -8.00
C VAL A 169 21.13 1.08 -7.39
N ILE A 170 19.96 0.48 -7.17
CA ILE A 170 19.84 -0.88 -6.63
C ILE A 170 20.54 -1.89 -7.56
N GLY A 171 20.30 -1.80 -8.87
CA GLY A 171 20.97 -2.63 -9.86
C GLY A 171 22.49 -2.52 -9.80
N THR A 172 23.04 -1.33 -9.60
CA THR A 172 24.47 -1.11 -9.43
C THR A 172 24.99 -1.73 -8.14
N LEU A 173 24.28 -1.50 -7.02
CA LEU A 173 24.64 -2.06 -5.73
C LEU A 173 24.64 -3.60 -5.76
N VAL A 174 23.62 -4.20 -6.34
CA VAL A 174 23.49 -5.66 -6.42
C VAL A 174 24.54 -6.28 -7.35
N ASN A 175 24.73 -5.73 -8.55
CA ASN A 175 25.53 -6.37 -9.59
C ASN A 175 27.01 -5.97 -9.56
N PHE A 176 27.36 -4.78 -9.08
CA PHE A 176 28.72 -4.24 -9.17
C PHE A 176 29.38 -3.92 -7.82
N THR A 177 28.65 -3.96 -6.70
CA THR A 177 29.23 -3.78 -5.36
C THR A 177 28.97 -4.97 -4.43
N ASN A 178 28.74 -6.13 -5.02
CA ASN A 178 28.61 -7.42 -4.33
C ASN A 178 27.46 -7.51 -3.31
N MET A 179 26.40 -6.73 -3.48
CA MET A 179 25.21 -6.85 -2.62
C MET A 179 24.28 -8.01 -2.99
N LYS A 180 24.51 -8.67 -4.12
CA LYS A 180 23.72 -9.85 -4.53
C LYS A 180 23.75 -10.97 -3.48
N ARG A 181 24.87 -11.11 -2.77
CA ARG A 181 25.07 -12.13 -1.75
C ARG A 181 25.91 -11.57 -0.61
N VAL A 182 25.28 -11.46 0.56
CA VAL A 182 25.97 -11.03 1.77
C VAL A 182 26.66 -12.23 2.41
N ASN A 183 28.00 -12.30 2.32
CA ASN A 183 28.81 -13.43 2.79
C ASN A 183 29.25 -13.25 4.26
N THR A 184 28.38 -12.69 5.10
CA THR A 184 28.65 -12.46 6.53
C THR A 184 27.55 -13.04 7.39
N ARG A 185 27.88 -13.49 8.61
CA ARG A 185 26.90 -13.96 9.57
C ARG A 185 26.49 -12.84 10.52
N GLY A 186 25.19 -12.81 10.81
CA GLY A 186 24.58 -11.88 11.75
C GLY A 186 24.28 -10.50 11.15
N ILE A 187 23.21 -9.88 11.64
CA ILE A 187 22.63 -8.64 11.10
C ILE A 187 23.63 -7.46 11.16
N LYS A 188 24.43 -7.38 12.23
CA LYS A 188 25.46 -6.33 12.39
C LYS A 188 26.48 -6.35 11.26
N ASN A 189 26.98 -7.53 10.89
CA ASN A 189 27.96 -7.66 9.82
C ASN A 189 27.33 -7.51 8.43
N ALA A 190 26.09 -7.98 8.25
CA ALA A 190 25.31 -7.75 7.06
C ALA A 190 25.10 -6.25 6.81
N ASN A 191 24.73 -5.48 7.83
CA ASN A 191 24.59 -4.04 7.73
C ASN A 191 25.91 -3.34 7.38
N LYS A 192 27.04 -3.75 7.96
CA LYS A 192 28.35 -3.22 7.57
C LYS A 192 28.64 -3.47 6.09
N HIS A 193 28.35 -4.66 5.59
CA HIS A 193 28.54 -5.00 4.17
C HIS A 193 27.71 -4.07 3.27
N VAL A 194 26.42 -3.87 3.59
CA VAL A 194 25.54 -2.97 2.84
C VAL A 194 26.02 -1.52 2.89
N LEU A 195 26.45 -1.03 4.06
CA LEU A 195 26.99 0.32 4.22
C LEU A 195 28.26 0.54 3.40
N MET A 196 29.19 -0.44 3.37
CA MET A 196 30.41 -0.36 2.56
C MET A 196 30.08 -0.36 1.06
N ALA A 197 29.13 -1.15 0.61
CA ALA A 197 28.67 -1.13 -0.78
C ALA A 197 28.07 0.23 -1.17
N SER A 198 27.23 0.80 -0.30
CA SER A 198 26.63 2.12 -0.50
C SER A 198 27.67 3.24 -0.50
N LEU A 199 28.64 3.18 0.42
CA LEU A 199 29.77 4.13 0.46
C LEU A 199 30.57 4.08 -0.85
N THR A 200 30.89 2.87 -1.33
CA THR A 200 31.60 2.69 -2.60
C THR A 200 30.83 3.28 -3.78
N TYR A 201 29.51 3.08 -3.82
CA TYR A 201 28.66 3.68 -4.83
C TYR A 201 28.70 5.20 -4.79
N ASN A 202 28.50 5.78 -3.60
CA ASN A 202 28.47 7.24 -3.41
C ASN A 202 29.84 7.87 -3.77
N LEU A 203 30.95 7.26 -3.35
CA LEU A 203 32.29 7.74 -3.69
C LEU A 203 32.53 7.73 -5.20
N LYS A 204 32.16 6.66 -5.91
CA LYS A 204 32.24 6.59 -7.38
C LYS A 204 31.40 7.70 -8.05
N LYS A 205 30.20 7.98 -7.52
CA LYS A 205 29.36 9.07 -8.03
C LYS A 205 30.01 10.43 -7.80
N TYR A 206 30.51 10.68 -6.61
CA TYR A 206 31.20 11.90 -6.27
C TYR A 206 32.44 12.13 -7.15
N LEU A 207 33.31 11.13 -7.32
CA LEU A 207 34.47 11.22 -8.19
C LEU A 207 34.09 11.56 -9.64
N ARG A 208 33.05 10.93 -10.18
CA ARG A 208 32.54 11.27 -11.52
C ARG A 208 32.01 12.70 -11.61
N PHE A 209 31.43 13.21 -10.55
CA PHE A 209 30.91 14.58 -10.51
C PHE A 209 32.05 15.61 -10.54
N ILE A 210 33.10 15.43 -9.75
CA ILE A 210 34.23 16.34 -9.71
C ILE A 210 35.13 16.25 -10.95
N THR A 211 35.21 15.08 -11.60
CA THR A 211 36.02 14.89 -12.81
C THR A 211 35.32 15.35 -14.10
N LYS A 212 34.04 15.64 -14.07
CA LYS A 212 33.31 16.18 -15.22
C LYS A 212 33.32 17.72 -15.29
N LYS A 213 33.99 18.36 -14.35
CA LYS A 213 34.32 19.78 -14.41
C LYS A 213 35.68 19.95 -15.11
#